data_9cb1dd82f1b6c7e810e94aef0c0cf1b9
#
_entry.id   9cb1dd82f1b6c7e810e94aef0c0cf1b9
#
_cell.length_a   1.000
_cell.length_b   1.000
_cell.length_c   1.000
_cell.angle_alpha   90.00
_cell.angle_beta   90.00
_cell.angle_gamma   90.00
#
_symmetry.space_group_name_H-M   'P 1'
#
loop_
_entity.id
_entity.type
_entity.pdbx_description
1 polymer ?
#
loop_
_entity_poly.entity_id
_entity_poly.type
_entity_poly.pdbx_seq_one_letter_code
_entity_poly.pdbx_strand_id
1 'polypeptide(L)' 'MFVKTYENLGSSALYVIRIDEKSVFATYNTNIAKEYEFMCENPQKFENKLVQTLVKEESVGKLFHSSIKEGELVPAEK' A
#
# COMPACT_ATOMS: atom_id res chain seq x y z
N MET A 1 6.25 11.18 -14.60
CA MET A 1 6.41 10.06 -13.66
C MET A 1 5.72 10.37 -12.34
N PHE A 2 4.93 9.45 -11.85
CA PHE A 2 4.15 9.66 -10.63
C PHE A 2 4.60 8.67 -9.55
N VAL A 3 5.16 9.21 -8.47
CA VAL A 3 5.57 8.40 -7.33
C VAL A 3 5.22 9.17 -6.06
N LYS A 4 4.49 8.53 -5.16
CA LYS A 4 4.18 9.09 -3.86
C LYS A 4 4.56 8.11 -2.77
N THR A 5 5.09 8.66 -1.68
CA THR A 5 5.49 7.86 -0.53
C THR A 5 4.67 8.27 0.69
N TYR A 6 4.10 7.30 1.36
CA TYR A 6 3.32 7.52 2.57
C TYR A 6 4.03 6.84 3.74
N GLU A 7 4.38 7.65 4.74
CA GLU A 7 5.02 7.19 5.97
C GLU A 7 4.12 7.51 7.14
N ASN A 8 4.49 7.05 8.30
CA ASN A 8 3.74 7.32 9.53
C ASN A 8 2.27 6.91 9.39
N LEU A 9 2.09 5.68 8.90
CA LEU A 9 0.75 5.19 8.58
C LEU A 9 -0.10 4.88 9.81
N GLY A 10 0.47 4.92 11.00
CA GLY A 10 -0.25 4.53 12.20
C GLY A 10 -0.60 3.05 12.23
N SER A 11 0.02 2.25 11.38
CA SER A 11 -0.26 0.83 11.28
C SER A 11 0.80 0.05 12.05
N SER A 12 0.36 -1.00 12.75
CA SER A 12 1.29 -1.90 13.42
C SER A 12 1.95 -2.87 12.44
N ALA A 13 1.40 -2.99 11.23
CA ALA A 13 1.89 -3.94 10.23
C ALA A 13 2.74 -3.28 9.15
N LEU A 14 2.34 -2.11 8.69
CA LEU A 14 2.97 -1.46 7.54
C LEU A 14 3.80 -0.25 7.97
N TYR A 15 5.01 -0.17 7.46
CA TYR A 15 5.94 0.90 7.77
C TYR A 15 5.86 2.02 6.74
N VAL A 16 5.92 1.68 5.45
CA VAL A 16 5.89 2.64 4.34
C VAL A 16 5.10 2.03 3.18
N ILE A 17 4.31 2.86 2.51
CA ILE A 17 3.68 2.49 1.25
C ILE A 17 4.15 3.50 0.20
N ARG A 18 4.64 3.00 -0.92
CA ARG A 18 5.07 3.83 -2.03
C ARG A 18 4.24 3.48 -3.25
N ILE A 19 3.66 4.48 -3.88
CA ILE A 19 2.76 4.29 -5.02
C ILE A 19 3.41 4.84 -6.28
N ASP A 20 3.52 4.01 -7.30
CA ASP A 20 4.04 4.36 -8.61
C ASP A 20 2.90 4.30 -9.62
N GLU A 21 3.22 4.53 -10.89
CA GLU A 21 2.22 4.61 -11.96
C GLU A 21 1.43 3.33 -12.15
N LYS A 22 2.05 2.19 -11.92
CA LYS A 22 1.41 0.88 -12.12
C LYS A 22 1.66 -0.09 -10.98
N SER A 23 2.32 0.38 -9.93
CA SER A 23 2.73 -0.51 -8.84
C SER A 23 2.53 0.15 -7.49
N VAL A 24 2.36 -0.68 -6.49
CA VAL A 24 2.34 -0.26 -5.10
C VAL A 24 3.41 -1.06 -4.38
N PHE A 25 4.28 -0.37 -3.67
CA PHE A 25 5.36 -1.00 -2.92
C PHE A 25 5.06 -0.87 -1.43
N ALA A 26 5.19 -1.95 -0.71
CA ALA A 26 4.92 -1.96 0.71
C ALA A 26 6.12 -2.48 1.49
N THR A 27 6.42 -1.79 2.59
CA THR A 27 7.45 -2.22 3.52
C THR A 27 6.76 -2.54 4.84
N TYR A 28 6.98 -3.75 5.34
CA TYR A 28 6.36 -4.19 6.60
C TYR A 28 7.27 -3.87 7.78
N ASN A 29 6.65 -3.59 8.93
CA ASN A 29 7.39 -3.33 10.16
C ASN A 29 8.26 -4.50 10.59
N THR A 30 7.85 -5.71 10.24
CA THR A 30 8.58 -6.91 10.62
C THR A 30 9.87 -7.09 9.84
N ASN A 31 9.99 -6.42 8.69
CA ASN A 31 11.20 -6.51 7.86
C ASN A 31 11.35 -5.24 7.03
N ILE A 32 11.83 -4.18 7.68
CA ILE A 32 11.95 -2.87 7.04
C ILE A 32 13.05 -2.82 5.98
N ALA A 33 13.89 -3.85 5.91
CA ALA A 33 14.94 -3.92 4.90
C ALA A 33 14.42 -4.45 3.57
N LYS A 34 13.18 -4.95 3.53
CA LYS A 34 12.62 -5.54 2.32
C LYS A 34 11.37 -4.79 1.89
N GLU A 35 11.32 -4.44 0.61
CA GLU A 35 10.17 -3.81 0.00
C GLU A 35 9.49 -4.81 -0.93
N TYR A 36 8.17 -4.95 -0.80
CA TYR A 36 7.38 -5.87 -1.61
C TYR A 36 6.65 -5.09 -2.70
N GLU A 37 6.73 -5.56 -3.92
CA GLU A 37 6.07 -4.94 -5.05
C GLU A 37 4.74 -5.63 -5.34
N PHE A 38 3.72 -4.81 -5.61
CA PHE A 38 2.41 -5.29 -6.02
C PHE A 38 2.01 -4.55 -7.29
N MET A 39 1.52 -5.29 -8.26
CA MET A 39 0.96 -4.69 -9.47
C MET A 39 -0.39 -4.08 -9.12
N CYS A 40 -0.65 -2.88 -9.62
CA CYS A 40 -1.90 -2.19 -9.36
C CYS A 40 -2.40 -1.57 -10.66
N GLU A 41 -3.54 -2.02 -11.11
CA GLU A 41 -4.10 -1.56 -12.36
C GLU A 41 -4.52 -0.10 -12.29
N ASN A 42 -4.99 0.33 -11.13
CA ASN A 42 -5.42 1.71 -10.92
C ASN A 42 -4.85 2.27 -9.62
N PRO A 43 -3.58 2.68 -9.62
CA PRO A 43 -2.95 3.20 -8.40
C PRO A 43 -3.65 4.42 -7.83
N GLN A 44 -4.25 5.26 -8.68
CA GLN A 44 -4.97 6.44 -8.23
C GLN A 44 -6.15 6.06 -7.34
N LYS A 45 -6.86 5.02 -7.71
CA LYS A 45 -7.99 4.53 -6.93
C LYS A 45 -7.51 4.00 -5.58
N PHE A 46 -6.42 3.25 -5.58
CA PHE A 46 -5.84 2.75 -4.33
C PHE A 46 -5.39 3.91 -3.45
N GLU A 47 -4.75 4.91 -4.05
CA GLU A 47 -4.28 6.08 -3.30
C GLU A 47 -5.44 6.79 -2.63
N ASN A 48 -6.56 6.97 -3.35
CA ASN A 48 -7.73 7.61 -2.78
C ASN A 48 -8.26 6.86 -1.57
N LYS A 49 -8.29 5.54 -1.64
CA LYS A 49 -8.70 4.71 -0.51
C LYS A 49 -7.74 4.84 0.67
N LEU A 50 -6.44 4.87 0.37
CA LEU A 50 -5.43 5.01 1.41
C LEU A 50 -5.56 6.35 2.13
N VAL A 51 -5.71 7.43 1.38
CA VAL A 51 -5.86 8.76 1.97
C VAL A 51 -7.10 8.81 2.87
N GLN A 52 -8.22 8.26 2.40
CA GLN A 52 -9.45 8.23 3.20
C GLN A 52 -9.27 7.39 4.47
N THR A 53 -8.56 6.28 4.35
CA THR A 53 -8.28 5.43 5.51
C THR A 53 -7.44 6.16 6.55
N LEU A 54 -6.45 6.92 6.09
CA LEU A 54 -5.61 7.72 6.99
C LEU A 54 -6.41 8.85 7.65
N VAL A 55 -7.24 9.53 6.88
CA VAL A 55 -8.07 10.63 7.40
C VAL A 55 -9.06 10.12 8.45
N LYS A 56 -9.63 8.96 8.23
CA LYS A 56 -10.59 8.35 9.15
C LYS A 56 -9.93 7.59 10.29
N GLU A 57 -8.59 7.52 10.28
CA GLU A 57 -7.81 6.77 11.26
C GLU A 57 -8.20 5.30 11.33
N GLU A 58 -8.56 4.75 10.19
CA GLU A 58 -8.88 3.33 10.07
C GLU A 58 -7.61 2.52 9.82
N SER A 59 -7.73 1.19 9.87
CA SER A 59 -6.58 0.32 9.73
C SER A 59 -6.08 0.25 8.30
N VAL A 60 -4.86 0.74 8.07
CA VAL A 60 -4.20 0.65 6.77
C VAL A 60 -3.89 -0.81 6.44
N GLY A 61 -3.55 -1.61 7.45
CA GLY A 61 -3.32 -3.04 7.25
C GLY A 61 -4.52 -3.76 6.70
N LYS A 62 -5.72 -3.42 7.21
CA LYS A 62 -6.95 -4.02 6.70
C LYS A 62 -7.23 -3.58 5.27
N LEU A 63 -7.01 -2.31 4.95
CA LEU A 63 -7.17 -1.83 3.59
C LEU A 63 -6.26 -2.59 2.64
N PHE A 64 -5.00 -2.72 3.01
CA PHE A 64 -4.02 -3.38 2.17
C PHE A 64 -4.39 -4.84 1.94
N HIS A 65 -4.76 -5.53 3.00
CA HIS A 65 -5.15 -6.92 2.93
C HIS A 65 -6.40 -7.11 2.04
N SER A 66 -7.40 -6.24 2.22
CA SER A 66 -8.61 -6.29 1.39
C SER A 66 -8.30 -6.04 -0.07
N SER A 67 -7.41 -5.11 -0.36
CA SER A 67 -7.02 -4.80 -1.74
C SER A 67 -6.36 -6.00 -2.41
N ILE A 68 -5.54 -6.73 -1.67
CA ILE A 68 -4.93 -7.95 -2.20
C ILE A 68 -6.00 -9.01 -2.45
N LYS A 69 -6.91 -9.17 -1.50
CA LYS A 69 -7.97 -10.17 -1.58
C LYS A 69 -8.92 -9.90 -2.75
N GLU A 70 -9.20 -8.64 -3.02
CA GLU A 70 -10.09 -8.24 -4.12
C GLU A 70 -9.38 -8.23 -5.48
N GLY A 71 -8.09 -8.44 -5.50
CA GLY A 71 -7.33 -8.43 -6.74
C GLY A 71 -6.90 -7.05 -7.20
N GLU A 72 -7.11 -6.03 -6.40
CA GLU A 72 -6.68 -4.67 -6.72
C GLU A 72 -5.17 -4.56 -6.65
N LEU A 73 -4.57 -5.28 -5.71
CA LEU A 73 -3.12 -5.41 -5.60
C LEU A 73 -2.75 -6.86 -5.82
N VAL A 74 -1.86 -7.11 -6.77
CA VAL A 74 -1.43 -8.47 -7.10
C VAL A 74 0.08 -8.55 -6.86
N PRO A 75 0.54 -9.48 -6.01
CA PRO A 75 1.98 -9.61 -5.77
C PRO A 75 2.75 -9.82 -7.07
N ALA A 76 3.74 -8.98 -7.30
CA ALA A 76 4.59 -9.09 -8.49
C ALA A 76 5.68 -10.15 -8.30
N GLU A 77 6.02 -10.46 -7.08
CA GLU A 77 7.00 -11.50 -6.76
C GLU A 77 6.37 -12.87 -6.79
N LYS A 78 7.17 -13.81 -7.20
CA LYS A 78 6.74 -15.21 -7.23
C LYS A 78 7.17 -15.97 -5.99
#